data_6b7192e8ba19b26483003e154df76bd8
#
_entry.id   6b7192e8ba19b26483003e154df76bd8
#
_cell.length_a   1.000
_cell.length_b   1.000
_cell.length_c   1.000
_cell.angle_alpha   90.00
_cell.angle_beta   90.00
_cell.angle_gamma   90.00
#
_symmetry.space_group_name_H-M   'P 1'
#
loop_
_entity.id
_entity.type
_entity.pdbx_description
1 polymer ?
#
loop_
_entity_poly.entity_id
_entity_poly.type
_entity_poly.pdbx_seq_one_letter_code
_entity_poly.pdbx_strand_id
1 'polypeptide(L)'
;MRVIGWLSVLAENDPESQRRIEVFKQALAELGWVEGRSVRIEARWAVDEDRLQKQSVELAALVPDVILTSGTVAVRPLQQATRTIPIVFVRR
;
A
#
# COMPACT_ATOMS: atom_id res chain seq x y z
N MET A 1 -11.84 11.45 -6.63
CA MET A 1 -11.54 10.55 -5.52
C MET A 1 -10.05 10.28 -5.50
N ARG A 2 -9.43 10.35 -4.33
CA ARG A 2 -8.02 10.07 -4.22
C ARG A 2 -7.76 8.57 -4.17
N VAL A 3 -6.62 8.15 -4.70
CA VAL A 3 -6.23 6.75 -4.74
C VAL A 3 -5.01 6.55 -3.85
N ILE A 4 -5.11 5.62 -2.93
CA ILE A 4 -4.01 5.26 -2.03
C ILE A 4 -3.60 3.83 -2.32
N GLY A 5 -2.31 3.64 -2.62
CA GLY A 5 -1.77 2.31 -2.80
C GLY A 5 -1.31 1.73 -1.47
N TRP A 6 -1.60 0.47 -1.26
CA TRP A 6 -1.15 -0.25 -0.07
C TRP A 6 -0.41 -1.49 -0.52
N LEU A 7 0.85 -1.60 -0.14
CA LEU A 7 1.66 -2.77 -0.50
C LEU A 7 2.09 -3.50 0.77
N SER A 8 1.62 -4.73 0.90
CA SER A 8 1.95 -5.58 2.03
C SER A 8 2.93 -6.67 1.59
N VAL A 9 3.87 -7.00 2.48
CA VAL A 9 4.82 -8.10 2.24
C VAL A 9 4.32 -9.40 2.82
N LEU A 10 3.12 -9.40 3.39
CA LEU A 10 2.48 -10.58 3.91
C LEU A 10 1.44 -11.10 2.93
N ALA A 11 1.06 -12.37 3.06
CA ALA A 11 0.01 -12.92 2.22
C ALA A 11 -1.34 -12.27 2.54
N GLU A 12 -2.22 -12.22 1.53
CA GLU A 12 -3.51 -11.59 1.71
C GLU A 12 -4.32 -12.24 2.83
N ASN A 13 -4.24 -13.56 2.93
CA ASN A 13 -5.02 -14.31 3.93
C ASN A 13 -4.30 -14.41 5.28
N ASP A 14 -3.15 -13.75 5.43
CA ASP A 14 -2.46 -13.72 6.71
C ASP A 14 -3.24 -12.82 7.67
N PRO A 15 -3.61 -13.32 8.88
CA PRO A 15 -4.36 -12.48 9.84
C PRO A 15 -3.66 -11.18 10.18
N GLU A 16 -2.34 -11.18 10.22
CA GLU A 16 -1.60 -9.94 10.50
C GLU A 16 -1.77 -8.93 9.37
N SER A 17 -1.79 -9.41 8.13
CA SER A 17 -2.00 -8.54 6.97
C SER A 17 -3.37 -7.87 7.05
N GLN A 18 -4.39 -8.65 7.38
CA GLN A 18 -5.75 -8.12 7.50
C GLN A 18 -5.84 -7.12 8.64
N ARG A 19 -5.18 -7.41 9.75
CA ARG A 19 -5.20 -6.51 10.90
C ARG A 19 -4.53 -5.17 10.56
N ARG A 20 -3.43 -5.21 9.86
CA ARG A 20 -2.70 -3.99 9.50
C ARG A 20 -3.50 -3.08 8.59
N ILE A 21 -4.17 -3.65 7.60
CA ILE A 21 -4.95 -2.84 6.68
C ILE A 21 -6.19 -2.28 7.38
N GLU A 22 -6.78 -3.02 8.31
CA GLU A 22 -7.91 -2.51 9.08
C GLU A 22 -7.52 -1.33 9.96
N VAL A 23 -6.37 -1.43 10.63
CA VAL A 23 -5.86 -0.32 11.44
C VAL A 23 -5.60 0.90 10.57
N PHE A 24 -5.03 0.68 9.39
CA PHE A 24 -4.77 1.74 8.45
C PHE A 24 -6.07 2.42 8.00
N LYS A 25 -7.09 1.63 7.66
CA LYS A 25 -8.38 2.18 7.24
C LYS A 25 -9.04 2.98 8.35
N GLN A 26 -8.93 2.50 9.59
CA GLN A 26 -9.48 3.24 10.72
C GLN A 26 -8.79 4.57 10.93
N ALA A 27 -7.46 4.59 10.80
CA ALA A 27 -6.71 5.82 10.94
C ALA A 27 -7.10 6.83 9.87
N LEU A 28 -7.31 6.37 8.64
CA LEU A 28 -7.76 7.23 7.56
C LEU A 28 -9.16 7.79 7.85
N ALA A 29 -10.06 6.95 8.35
CA ALA A 29 -11.42 7.37 8.64
C ALA A 29 -11.44 8.46 9.69
N GLU A 30 -10.56 8.39 10.68
CA GLU A 30 -10.46 9.41 11.71
C GLU A 30 -10.04 10.76 11.14
N LEU A 31 -9.36 10.75 10.01
CA LEU A 31 -8.96 11.96 9.31
C LEU A 31 -9.98 12.41 8.29
N GLY A 32 -11.13 11.73 8.23
CA GLY A 32 -12.18 12.07 7.28
C GLY A 32 -12.04 11.39 5.93
N TRP A 33 -11.11 10.46 5.79
CA TRP A 33 -10.86 9.75 4.54
C TRP A 33 -11.52 8.38 4.58
N VAL A 34 -12.69 8.27 4.01
CA VAL A 34 -13.50 7.06 4.06
C VAL A 34 -13.44 6.34 2.73
N GLU A 35 -13.06 5.06 2.78
CA GLU A 35 -12.96 4.25 1.57
C GLU A 35 -14.31 4.18 0.86
N GLY A 36 -14.28 4.39 -0.45
CA GLY A 36 -15.48 4.40 -1.27
C GLY A 36 -16.17 5.75 -1.33
N ARG A 37 -15.78 6.70 -0.49
CA ARG A 37 -16.38 8.04 -0.47
C ARG A 37 -15.37 9.10 -0.89
N SER A 38 -14.29 9.24 -0.12
CA SER A 38 -13.28 10.25 -0.40
C SER A 38 -11.97 9.64 -0.88
N VAL A 39 -11.80 8.33 -0.72
CA VAL A 39 -10.55 7.66 -1.07
C VAL A 39 -10.84 6.25 -1.58
N ARG A 40 -10.03 5.80 -2.53
CA ARG A 40 -10.03 4.42 -3.00
C ARG A 40 -8.70 3.80 -2.63
N ILE A 41 -8.74 2.62 -2.04
CA ILE A 41 -7.54 1.92 -1.61
C ILE A 41 -7.28 0.76 -2.57
N GLU A 42 -6.12 0.80 -3.21
CA GLU A 42 -5.65 -0.28 -4.08
C GLU A 42 -4.62 -1.08 -3.32
N ALA A 43 -5.01 -2.24 -2.85
CA ALA A 43 -4.15 -3.08 -2.03
C ALA A 43 -3.50 -4.17 -2.87
N ARG A 44 -2.23 -4.44 -2.58
CA ARG A 44 -1.47 -5.50 -3.23
C ARG A 44 -0.68 -6.26 -2.17
N TRP A 45 -0.51 -7.55 -2.39
CA TRP A 45 0.22 -8.41 -1.47
C TRP A 45 1.33 -9.10 -2.22
N ALA A 46 2.53 -9.13 -1.62
CA ALA A 46 3.71 -9.70 -2.27
C ALA A 46 4.53 -10.45 -1.23
N VAL A 47 4.50 -11.78 -1.30
CA VAL A 47 5.16 -12.62 -0.28
C VAL A 47 6.59 -12.99 -0.65
N ASP A 48 7.01 -12.73 -1.88
CA ASP A 48 8.39 -13.02 -2.31
C ASP A 48 8.90 -11.87 -3.17
N GLU A 49 10.20 -11.94 -3.49
CA GLU A 49 10.88 -10.87 -4.19
C GLU A 49 10.32 -10.62 -5.59
N ASP A 50 10.02 -11.69 -6.32
CA ASP A 50 9.50 -11.55 -7.67
C ASP A 50 8.15 -10.86 -7.66
N ARG A 51 7.27 -11.26 -6.75
CA ARG A 51 5.95 -10.64 -6.63
C ARG A 51 6.07 -9.21 -6.14
N LEU A 52 7.00 -8.95 -5.23
CA LEU A 52 7.20 -7.62 -4.70
C LEU A 52 7.58 -6.65 -5.81
N GLN A 53 8.48 -7.04 -6.69
CA GLN A 53 8.87 -6.21 -7.81
C GLN A 53 7.71 -6.01 -8.78
N LYS A 54 7.01 -7.08 -9.11
CA LYS A 54 5.89 -7.02 -10.04
C LYS A 54 4.76 -6.16 -9.50
N GLN A 55 4.39 -6.35 -8.23
CA GLN A 55 3.30 -5.59 -7.64
C GLN A 55 3.68 -4.12 -7.46
N SER A 56 4.95 -3.84 -7.19
CA SER A 56 5.41 -2.46 -7.11
C SER A 56 5.21 -1.73 -8.43
N VAL A 57 5.56 -2.37 -9.54
CA VAL A 57 5.38 -1.80 -10.87
C VAL A 57 3.89 -1.61 -11.18
N GLU A 58 3.08 -2.61 -10.88
CA GLU A 58 1.63 -2.52 -11.14
C GLU A 58 0.99 -1.41 -10.32
N LEU A 59 1.38 -1.30 -9.07
CA LEU A 59 0.82 -0.28 -8.19
C LEU A 59 1.21 1.12 -8.65
N ALA A 60 2.46 1.29 -9.05
CA ALA A 60 2.93 2.57 -9.58
C ALA A 60 2.21 2.94 -10.86
N ALA A 61 1.87 1.95 -11.69
CA ALA A 61 1.18 2.19 -12.95
C ALA A 61 -0.23 2.72 -12.76
N LEU A 62 -0.83 2.49 -11.60
CA LEU A 62 -2.15 3.05 -11.28
C LEU A 62 -2.08 4.52 -10.93
N VAL A 63 -0.88 5.07 -10.80
CA VAL A 63 -0.62 6.48 -10.46
C VAL A 63 -1.43 6.90 -9.22
N PRO A 64 -1.24 6.21 -8.09
CA PRO A 64 -1.94 6.64 -6.88
C PRO A 64 -1.38 7.95 -6.34
N ASP A 65 -2.12 8.59 -5.48
CA ASP A 65 -1.66 9.83 -4.85
C ASP A 65 -0.53 9.58 -3.86
N VAL A 66 -0.55 8.42 -3.22
CA VAL A 66 0.49 8.01 -2.28
C VAL A 66 0.50 6.49 -2.20
N ILE A 67 1.66 5.91 -1.92
CA ILE A 67 1.79 4.48 -1.68
C ILE A 67 2.26 4.28 -0.25
N LEU A 68 1.51 3.47 0.49
CA LEU A 68 1.85 3.10 1.86
C LEU A 68 2.31 1.65 1.89
N THR A 69 3.32 1.38 2.69
CA THR A 69 3.83 0.02 2.84
C THR A 69 4.23 -0.21 4.28
N SER A 70 4.13 -1.45 4.73
CA SER A 70 4.47 -1.81 6.10
C SER A 70 5.77 -2.60 6.22
N GLY A 71 6.40 -2.95 5.10
CA GLY A 71 7.65 -3.71 5.12
C GLY A 71 8.80 -2.92 4.52
N THR A 72 9.93 -2.85 5.24
CA THR A 72 11.08 -2.12 4.73
C THR A 72 11.59 -2.69 3.41
N VAL A 73 11.43 -3.99 3.19
CA VAL A 73 11.89 -4.61 1.94
C VAL A 73 11.11 -4.12 0.73
N ALA A 74 9.92 -3.54 0.93
CA ALA A 74 9.11 -3.03 -0.16
C ALA A 74 9.52 -1.64 -0.60
N VAL A 75 10.25 -0.90 0.23
CA VAL A 75 10.57 0.50 -0.07
C VAL A 75 11.44 0.61 -1.32
N ARG A 76 12.45 -0.24 -1.43
CA ARG A 76 13.37 -0.16 -2.56
C ARG A 76 12.72 -0.50 -3.89
N PRO A 77 11.98 -1.61 -4.00
CA PRO A 77 11.27 -1.88 -5.26
C PRO A 77 10.29 -0.78 -5.64
N LEU A 78 9.62 -0.18 -4.67
CA LEU A 78 8.71 0.93 -4.94
C LEU A 78 9.48 2.15 -5.43
N GLN A 79 10.61 2.46 -4.83
CA GLN A 79 11.44 3.59 -5.26
C GLN A 79 11.97 3.39 -6.67
N GLN A 80 12.22 2.15 -7.06
CA GLN A 80 12.65 1.83 -8.41
C GLN A 80 11.50 1.92 -9.41
N ALA A 81 10.28 1.63 -8.96
CA ALA A 81 9.10 1.64 -9.82
C ALA A 81 8.60 3.06 -10.09
N THR A 82 8.80 3.97 -9.17
CA THR A 82 8.33 5.35 -9.34
C THR A 82 9.26 6.32 -8.65
N ARG A 83 9.35 7.52 -9.20
CA ARG A 83 10.15 8.62 -8.62
C ARG A 83 9.28 9.78 -8.22
N THR A 84 8.01 9.76 -8.59
CA THR A 84 7.13 10.90 -8.40
C THR A 84 6.07 10.67 -7.36
N ILE A 85 5.69 9.40 -7.11
CA ILE A 85 4.65 9.06 -6.15
C ILE A 85 5.28 8.96 -4.76
N PRO A 86 4.76 9.69 -3.76
CA PRO A 86 5.29 9.58 -2.41
C PRO A 86 5.10 8.19 -1.84
N ILE A 87 6.13 7.68 -1.19
CA ILE A 87 6.09 6.37 -0.55
C ILE A 87 6.24 6.59 0.95
N VAL A 88 5.25 6.14 1.71
CA VAL A 88 5.24 6.30 3.16
C VAL A 88 5.36 4.93 3.81
N PHE A 89 6.35 4.79 4.67
CA PHE A 89 6.54 3.56 5.41
C PHE A 89 5.74 3.64 6.71
N VAL A 90 4.81 2.71 6.87
CA VAL A 90 3.93 2.69 8.03
C VAL A 90 4.50 1.73 9.06
N ARG A 91 4.76 2.23 10.24
CA ARG A 91 5.21 1.40 11.34
C ARG A 91 4.05 0.91 12.14
N ARG A 92 4.28 -0.25 12.74
CA ARG A 92 3.24 -0.83 13.55
C ARG A 92 3.66 -0.99 14.96
#